data_c0dfe6b6ae9eca0b91bc3060ad2ad3a5
#
_entry.id   c0dfe6b6ae9eca0b91bc3060ad2ad3a5
#
_cell.length_a   1.000
_cell.length_b   1.000
_cell.length_c   1.000
_cell.angle_alpha   90.00
_cell.angle_beta   90.00
_cell.angle_gamma   90.00
#
_symmetry.space_group_name_H-M   'P 1'
#
loop_
_entity.id
_entity.type
_entity.pdbx_description
1 polymer ?
#
loop_
_entity_poly.entity_id
_entity_poly.type
_entity_poly.pdbx_seq_one_letter_code
_entity_poly.pdbx_strand_id
1 'polypeptide(L)'
;MVFAMMCTALQSYSRAGDEPPEYRGESWDKSSEYRRLTAQCLVMADITQPITYMLETLILHVYADYARSRDAEIGVLISIGIIVRLAMRMGYHRDPAPYAGITTFQGELRRRVWSVVRFSDVLFSAQAGLPPTIHARDTNTEIPRNVYDDEIYEDMKTLPQSRPNTEATPVSYLISKTQLVNTLGDVVELAQSFTCSSYEDVMKLDQRLRERQATMAPHLKLKSMEESARDPSSLIMQRFTLDLLYLKSLCVLHRKFLAASRENSRLAYSRRTCIDASMTMLQHQATLHNECRQGGRLRSVKWFISSLTTVDFLLAAMIVSLDLYHTAESERSGRSPPGDMYVWSHDRRDEMMAAIERAVGIWEGLRDHSMEAYKAHGTLSVMLTQLKQHQAIRQAQQTFAVAAATFPSNGVMEDSDVAPEHSAAMTLGMLSTGALTPNSASLFDTRPYPSSMGNILNDVPQQQSSGLTPQYSGGVASGPENAPSPFSSLFGPSVGFQNMDLPATNSIDWVSALNVPASSFRSFFADNSC
;
A
#
# COMPACT_ATOMS: atom_id res chain seq x y z
N MET A 1 26.91 -2.25 -13.27
CA MET A 1 25.67 -1.92 -13.99
C MET A 1 25.16 -3.08 -14.84
N VAL A 2 25.98 -3.71 -15.71
CA VAL A 2 25.52 -4.80 -16.61
C VAL A 2 24.81 -5.93 -15.85
N PHE A 3 25.42 -6.48 -14.80
CA PHE A 3 24.78 -7.55 -14.00
C PHE A 3 23.46 -7.11 -13.36
N ALA A 4 23.34 -5.85 -12.96
CA ALA A 4 22.07 -5.33 -12.41
C ALA A 4 20.98 -5.28 -13.48
N MET A 5 21.30 -4.89 -14.70
CA MET A 5 20.37 -4.89 -15.85
C MET A 5 19.95 -6.32 -16.21
N MET A 6 20.89 -7.26 -16.28
CA MET A 6 20.60 -8.67 -16.55
C MET A 6 19.72 -9.29 -15.45
N CYS A 7 19.99 -8.94 -14.19
CA CYS A 7 19.17 -9.38 -13.05
C CYS A 7 17.72 -8.94 -13.20
N THR A 8 17.49 -7.66 -13.44
CA THR A 8 16.12 -7.11 -13.56
C THR A 8 15.39 -7.64 -14.81
N ALA A 9 16.10 -7.85 -15.92
CA ALA A 9 15.52 -8.44 -17.13
C ALA A 9 15.03 -9.87 -16.88
N LEU A 10 15.85 -10.74 -16.28
CA LEU A 10 15.47 -12.11 -15.96
C LEU A 10 14.34 -12.19 -14.94
N GLN A 11 14.31 -11.30 -13.95
CA GLN A 11 13.18 -11.20 -13.03
C GLN A 11 11.87 -10.85 -13.73
N SER A 12 11.91 -9.96 -14.73
CA SER A 12 10.72 -9.59 -15.49
C SER A 12 10.17 -10.77 -16.29
N TYR A 13 11.03 -11.56 -16.94
CA TYR A 13 10.64 -12.78 -17.66
C TYR A 13 10.04 -13.83 -16.73
N SER A 14 10.71 -14.13 -15.62
CA SER A 14 10.22 -15.10 -14.63
C SER A 14 8.85 -14.67 -14.07
N ARG A 15 8.66 -13.40 -13.75
CA ARG A 15 7.36 -12.90 -13.27
C ARG A 15 6.26 -12.91 -14.31
N ALA A 16 6.58 -12.63 -15.56
CA ALA A 16 5.63 -12.72 -16.66
C ALA A 16 5.26 -14.16 -16.99
N GLY A 17 6.13 -15.14 -16.66
CA GLY A 17 6.03 -16.51 -17.08
C GLY A 17 6.27 -16.67 -18.60
N ASP A 18 7.10 -15.79 -19.17
CA ASP A 18 7.45 -15.71 -20.58
C ASP A 18 8.98 -15.78 -20.73
N GLU A 19 9.54 -16.86 -20.19
CA GLU A 19 10.97 -17.06 -20.16
C GLU A 19 11.49 -17.45 -21.54
N PRO A 20 12.58 -16.80 -22.04
CA PRO A 20 13.27 -17.24 -23.24
C PRO A 20 13.66 -18.70 -23.16
N PRO A 21 13.68 -19.44 -24.29
CA PRO A 21 14.01 -20.88 -24.30
C PRO A 21 15.31 -21.23 -23.58
N GLU A 22 16.34 -20.35 -23.69
CA GLU A 22 17.67 -20.53 -23.10
C GLU A 22 17.67 -20.42 -21.56
N TYR A 23 16.66 -19.76 -20.97
CA TYR A 23 16.55 -19.51 -19.53
C TYR A 23 15.32 -20.18 -18.89
N ARG A 24 14.63 -21.04 -19.62
CA ARG A 24 13.39 -21.65 -19.15
C ARG A 24 13.62 -22.49 -17.90
N GLY A 25 13.01 -22.07 -16.80
CA GLY A 25 13.14 -22.67 -15.47
C GLY A 25 14.39 -22.26 -14.70
N GLU A 26 15.32 -21.51 -15.32
CA GLU A 26 16.56 -21.04 -14.68
C GLU A 26 16.59 -19.52 -14.46
N SER A 27 15.62 -18.78 -15.00
CA SER A 27 15.62 -17.30 -14.97
C SER A 27 15.75 -16.75 -13.55
N TRP A 28 15.10 -17.39 -12.58
CA TRP A 28 15.16 -16.95 -11.19
C TRP A 28 16.53 -17.17 -10.55
N ASP A 29 17.14 -18.33 -10.77
CA ASP A 29 18.45 -18.67 -10.22
C ASP A 29 19.56 -17.82 -10.86
N LYS A 30 19.51 -17.64 -12.17
CA LYS A 30 20.42 -16.74 -12.90
C LYS A 30 20.26 -15.28 -12.45
N SER A 31 19.03 -14.83 -12.25
CA SER A 31 18.77 -13.51 -11.67
C SER A 31 19.40 -13.38 -10.29
N SER A 32 19.31 -14.41 -9.45
CA SER A 32 19.92 -14.43 -8.11
C SER A 32 21.45 -14.36 -8.17
N GLU A 33 22.06 -15.07 -9.14
CA GLU A 33 23.48 -15.01 -9.40
C GLU A 33 23.93 -13.59 -9.80
N TYR A 34 23.25 -12.97 -10.77
CA TYR A 34 23.58 -11.61 -11.22
C TYR A 34 23.35 -10.56 -10.11
N ARG A 35 22.36 -10.75 -9.26
CA ARG A 35 22.16 -9.90 -8.07
C ARG A 35 23.38 -9.96 -7.14
N ARG A 36 23.87 -11.17 -6.85
CA ARG A 36 25.07 -11.37 -6.00
C ARG A 36 26.31 -10.76 -6.64
N LEU A 37 26.51 -10.95 -7.94
CA LEU A 37 27.63 -10.33 -8.66
C LEU A 37 27.54 -8.80 -8.65
N THR A 38 26.34 -8.23 -8.78
CA THR A 38 26.12 -6.78 -8.66
C THR A 38 26.54 -6.29 -7.29
N ALA A 39 26.12 -6.96 -6.20
CA ALA A 39 26.50 -6.59 -4.85
C ALA A 39 28.02 -6.67 -4.63
N GLN A 40 28.68 -7.72 -5.13
CA GLN A 40 30.14 -7.84 -5.06
C GLN A 40 30.84 -6.69 -5.80
N CYS A 41 30.39 -6.33 -7.00
CA CYS A 41 30.95 -5.19 -7.73
C CYS A 41 30.76 -3.87 -6.96
N LEU A 42 29.61 -3.65 -6.34
CA LEU A 42 29.33 -2.45 -5.55
C LEU A 42 30.25 -2.35 -4.33
N VAL A 43 30.47 -3.48 -3.63
CA VAL A 43 31.41 -3.54 -2.50
C VAL A 43 32.84 -3.26 -2.95
N MET A 44 33.30 -3.92 -4.01
CA MET A 44 34.67 -3.74 -4.56
C MET A 44 34.91 -2.31 -5.05
N ALA A 45 33.89 -1.66 -5.57
CA ALA A 45 33.97 -0.29 -6.09
C ALA A 45 33.88 0.77 -4.97
N ASP A 46 33.64 0.39 -3.73
CA ASP A 46 33.35 1.26 -2.59
C ASP A 46 32.14 2.18 -2.87
N ILE A 47 30.95 1.77 -2.41
CA ILE A 47 29.67 2.49 -2.62
C ILE A 47 29.70 3.95 -2.16
N THR A 48 30.68 4.33 -1.34
CA THR A 48 30.83 5.71 -0.87
C THR A 48 31.55 6.60 -1.87
N GLN A 49 32.17 6.03 -2.90
CA GLN A 49 32.89 6.79 -3.92
C GLN A 49 31.95 7.22 -5.06
N PRO A 50 31.99 8.50 -5.48
CA PRO A 50 31.16 9.04 -6.56
C PRO A 50 31.74 8.69 -7.94
N ILE A 51 31.72 7.41 -8.29
CA ILE A 51 32.19 6.95 -9.60
C ILE A 51 31.04 6.90 -10.61
N THR A 52 31.38 6.94 -11.89
CA THR A 52 30.41 6.88 -12.99
C THR A 52 29.52 5.63 -12.89
N TYR A 53 28.22 5.80 -13.05
CA TYR A 53 27.17 4.77 -12.97
C TYR A 53 27.02 4.08 -11.60
N MET A 54 27.65 4.58 -10.53
CA MET A 54 27.47 4.03 -9.18
C MET A 54 26.02 4.16 -8.73
N LEU A 55 25.46 5.35 -8.87
CA LEU A 55 24.08 5.66 -8.46
C LEU A 55 23.06 4.83 -9.23
N GLU A 56 23.19 4.75 -10.55
CA GLU A 56 22.32 3.96 -11.42
C GLU A 56 22.42 2.47 -11.08
N THR A 57 23.60 1.97 -10.79
CA THR A 57 23.81 0.56 -10.39
C THR A 57 23.16 0.26 -9.05
N LEU A 58 23.28 1.17 -8.07
CA LEU A 58 22.60 1.04 -6.77
C LEU A 58 21.07 1.06 -6.93
N ILE A 59 20.54 1.98 -7.74
CA ILE A 59 19.09 2.06 -8.01
C ILE A 59 18.60 0.74 -8.61
N LEU A 60 19.28 0.20 -9.62
CA LEU A 60 18.91 -1.06 -10.25
C LEU A 60 19.02 -2.24 -9.28
N HIS A 61 20.05 -2.25 -8.42
CA HIS A 61 20.22 -3.30 -7.41
C HIS A 61 19.09 -3.29 -6.37
N VAL A 62 18.77 -2.13 -5.82
CA VAL A 62 17.67 -1.97 -4.86
C VAL A 62 16.32 -2.27 -5.51
N TYR A 63 16.13 -1.88 -6.78
CA TYR A 63 14.95 -2.25 -7.53
C TYR A 63 14.86 -3.77 -7.73
N ALA A 64 15.98 -4.46 -8.01
CA ALA A 64 16.00 -5.90 -8.12
C ALA A 64 15.64 -6.60 -6.79
N ASP A 65 16.11 -6.08 -5.66
CA ASP A 65 15.73 -6.58 -4.34
C ASP A 65 14.24 -6.34 -4.05
N TYR A 66 13.76 -5.15 -4.29
CA TYR A 66 12.34 -4.81 -4.17
C TYR A 66 11.45 -5.70 -5.05
N ALA A 67 11.88 -5.94 -6.30
CA ALA A 67 11.14 -6.78 -7.24
C ALA A 67 11.12 -8.26 -6.85
N ARG A 68 11.99 -8.75 -5.98
CA ARG A 68 11.99 -10.14 -5.50
C ARG A 68 10.91 -10.42 -4.49
N SER A 69 10.68 -9.48 -3.59
CA SER A 69 9.67 -9.62 -2.55
C SER A 69 8.27 -9.25 -3.05
N ARG A 70 7.28 -9.91 -2.51
CA ARG A 70 5.86 -9.51 -2.64
C ARG A 70 5.41 -8.67 -1.47
N ASP A 71 6.19 -8.67 -0.40
CA ASP A 71 5.96 -7.95 0.84
C ASP A 71 6.84 -6.70 0.92
N ALA A 72 6.46 -5.73 1.74
CA ALA A 72 7.27 -4.55 2.01
C ALA A 72 8.51 -4.93 2.83
N GLU A 73 9.68 -4.57 2.34
CA GLU A 73 10.95 -4.83 3.02
C GLU A 73 11.56 -3.53 3.54
N ILE A 74 11.81 -3.45 4.84
CA ILE A 74 12.47 -2.30 5.49
C ILE A 74 13.88 -2.08 4.90
N GLY A 75 14.58 -3.15 4.51
CA GLY A 75 15.89 -3.06 3.87
C GLY A 75 15.91 -2.22 2.59
N VAL A 76 14.83 -2.25 1.82
CA VAL A 76 14.65 -1.41 0.61
C VAL A 76 14.60 0.07 1.00
N LEU A 77 13.85 0.44 2.03
CA LEU A 77 13.76 1.83 2.50
C LEU A 77 15.12 2.37 2.98
N ILE A 78 15.86 1.57 3.75
CA ILE A 78 17.20 1.95 4.22
C ILE A 78 18.15 2.13 3.03
N SER A 79 18.09 1.23 2.06
CA SER A 79 18.92 1.31 0.85
C SER A 79 18.60 2.55 0.01
N ILE A 80 17.32 2.96 -0.06
CA ILE A 80 16.91 4.21 -0.69
C ILE A 80 17.50 5.42 0.06
N GLY A 81 17.54 5.39 1.38
CA GLY A 81 18.22 6.44 2.17
C GLY A 81 19.69 6.60 1.81
N ILE A 82 20.40 5.49 1.57
CA ILE A 82 21.79 5.50 1.08
C ILE A 82 21.86 6.14 -0.32
N ILE A 83 20.98 5.74 -1.24
CA ILE A 83 20.88 6.29 -2.59
C ILE A 83 20.65 7.80 -2.54
N VAL A 84 19.71 8.28 -1.71
CA VAL A 84 19.43 9.71 -1.53
C VAL A 84 20.69 10.46 -1.09
N ARG A 85 21.39 9.97 -0.06
CA ARG A 85 22.62 10.62 0.44
C ARG A 85 23.73 10.64 -0.59
N LEU A 86 23.94 9.54 -1.31
CA LEU A 86 24.91 9.48 -2.39
C LEU A 86 24.56 10.43 -3.53
N ALA A 87 23.31 10.44 -3.99
CA ALA A 87 22.82 11.33 -5.03
C ALA A 87 23.01 12.81 -4.65
N MET A 88 22.69 13.19 -3.42
CA MET A 88 22.93 14.55 -2.91
C MET A 88 24.41 14.90 -2.85
N ARG A 89 25.26 13.98 -2.38
CA ARG A 89 26.73 14.16 -2.39
C ARG A 89 27.27 14.36 -3.81
N MET A 90 26.73 13.64 -4.81
CA MET A 90 27.09 13.78 -6.22
C MET A 90 26.45 15.01 -6.90
N GLY A 91 25.67 15.80 -6.16
CA GLY A 91 25.07 17.04 -6.65
C GLY A 91 23.84 16.87 -7.54
N TYR A 92 23.17 15.71 -7.57
CA TYR A 92 21.97 15.47 -8.37
C TYR A 92 20.76 16.32 -7.94
N HIS A 93 20.74 16.77 -6.69
CA HIS A 93 19.70 17.67 -6.15
C HIS A 93 19.83 19.12 -6.65
N ARG A 94 20.93 19.44 -7.35
CA ARG A 94 21.18 20.74 -7.96
C ARG A 94 20.99 20.64 -9.46
N ASP A 95 20.23 21.58 -10.05
CA ASP A 95 20.08 21.60 -11.50
C ASP A 95 21.43 21.76 -12.19
N PRO A 96 21.74 20.93 -13.19
CA PRO A 96 23.05 20.94 -13.86
C PRO A 96 23.31 22.15 -14.75
N ALA A 97 22.28 22.90 -15.18
CA ALA A 97 22.41 23.97 -16.16
C ALA A 97 23.46 25.05 -15.83
N PRO A 98 23.68 25.48 -14.55
CA PRO A 98 24.69 26.47 -14.21
C PRO A 98 26.13 25.95 -14.22
N TYR A 99 26.36 24.62 -14.31
CA TYR A 99 27.67 24.02 -14.12
C TYR A 99 28.35 23.68 -15.46
N ALA A 100 29.36 24.49 -15.86
CA ALA A 100 30.07 24.32 -17.10
C ALA A 100 30.82 22.97 -17.28
N GLY A 101 31.09 22.27 -16.17
CA GLY A 101 31.74 20.96 -16.17
C GLY A 101 30.80 19.78 -16.46
N ILE A 102 29.49 20.01 -16.57
CA ILE A 102 28.50 18.98 -16.87
C ILE A 102 27.99 19.22 -18.30
N THR A 103 28.16 18.23 -19.17
CA THR A 103 27.66 18.35 -20.54
C THR A 103 26.13 18.42 -20.55
N THR A 104 25.57 18.98 -21.63
CA THR A 104 24.11 19.08 -21.82
C THR A 104 23.42 17.70 -21.73
N PHE A 105 24.03 16.69 -22.34
CA PHE A 105 23.58 15.30 -22.27
C PHE A 105 23.58 14.76 -20.85
N GLN A 106 24.72 14.88 -20.15
CA GLN A 106 24.84 14.46 -18.74
C GLN A 106 23.82 15.18 -17.84
N GLY A 107 23.56 16.46 -18.12
CA GLY A 107 22.59 17.26 -17.40
C GLY A 107 21.18 16.68 -17.48
N GLU A 108 20.74 16.29 -18.69
CA GLU A 108 19.43 15.66 -18.85
C GLU A 108 19.35 14.28 -18.20
N LEU A 109 20.41 13.47 -18.31
CA LEU A 109 20.45 12.18 -17.60
C LEU A 109 20.38 12.36 -16.09
N ARG A 110 21.06 13.35 -15.52
CA ARG A 110 20.98 13.68 -14.09
C ARG A 110 19.57 14.05 -13.64
N ARG A 111 18.81 14.83 -14.43
CA ARG A 111 17.41 15.15 -14.16
C ARG A 111 16.54 13.89 -14.14
N ARG A 112 16.74 12.98 -15.10
CA ARG A 112 16.02 11.69 -15.15
C ARG A 112 16.33 10.82 -13.94
N VAL A 113 17.60 10.65 -13.58
CA VAL A 113 18.02 9.85 -12.42
C VAL A 113 17.51 10.48 -11.13
N TRP A 114 17.64 11.81 -10.98
CA TRP A 114 17.12 12.51 -9.80
C TRP A 114 15.61 12.34 -9.62
N SER A 115 14.85 12.35 -10.70
CA SER A 115 13.42 12.05 -10.65
C SER A 115 13.13 10.66 -10.10
N VAL A 116 13.95 9.64 -10.49
CA VAL A 116 13.83 8.28 -9.95
C VAL A 116 14.15 8.24 -8.46
N VAL A 117 15.24 8.88 -8.02
CA VAL A 117 15.62 8.96 -6.62
C VAL A 117 14.51 9.60 -5.79
N ARG A 118 13.98 10.73 -6.25
CA ARG A 118 12.96 11.49 -5.55
C ARG A 118 11.64 10.73 -5.43
N PHE A 119 11.16 10.11 -6.51
CA PHE A 119 9.93 9.35 -6.40
C PHE A 119 10.10 8.08 -5.53
N SER A 120 11.28 7.46 -5.53
CA SER A 120 11.54 6.32 -4.66
C SER A 120 11.52 6.74 -3.19
N ASP A 121 12.17 7.84 -2.82
CA ASP A 121 12.14 8.38 -1.45
C ASP A 121 10.71 8.61 -0.96
N VAL A 122 9.88 9.32 -1.74
CA VAL A 122 8.49 9.63 -1.36
C VAL A 122 7.64 8.36 -1.24
N LEU A 123 7.71 7.44 -2.22
CA LEU A 123 6.83 6.27 -2.27
C LEU A 123 7.13 5.29 -1.13
N PHE A 124 8.40 5.00 -0.87
CA PHE A 124 8.79 4.06 0.17
C PHE A 124 8.67 4.66 1.58
N SER A 125 8.93 5.96 1.73
CA SER A 125 8.66 6.66 3.00
C SER A 125 7.16 6.66 3.31
N ALA A 126 6.31 6.99 2.33
CA ALA A 126 4.86 6.94 2.49
C ALA A 126 4.35 5.53 2.86
N GLN A 127 4.93 4.46 2.27
CA GLN A 127 4.59 3.07 2.60
C GLN A 127 4.96 2.72 4.04
N ALA A 128 6.13 3.20 4.50
CA ALA A 128 6.60 2.96 5.86
C ALA A 128 5.96 3.87 6.91
N GLY A 129 5.08 4.80 6.53
CA GLY A 129 4.51 5.79 7.44
C GLY A 129 5.52 6.83 7.93
N LEU A 130 6.57 7.10 7.16
CA LEU A 130 7.63 8.05 7.48
C LEU A 130 7.58 9.27 6.55
N PRO A 131 8.08 10.44 6.99
CA PRO A 131 8.25 11.58 6.11
C PRO A 131 9.32 11.31 5.07
N PRO A 132 9.22 11.88 3.85
CA PRO A 132 10.28 11.81 2.86
C PRO A 132 11.57 12.46 3.37
N THR A 133 12.71 11.95 2.93
CA THR A 133 14.03 12.49 3.27
C THR A 133 14.35 13.76 2.47
N ILE A 134 13.85 13.84 1.23
CA ILE A 134 14.09 14.96 0.31
C ILE A 134 12.94 15.97 0.42
N HIS A 135 13.22 17.15 0.98
CA HIS A 135 12.26 18.24 1.01
C HIS A 135 12.32 19.11 -0.25
N ALA A 136 11.21 19.73 -0.60
CA ALA A 136 11.14 20.60 -1.78
C ALA A 136 12.15 21.77 -1.73
N ARG A 137 12.47 22.28 -0.53
CA ARG A 137 13.46 23.35 -0.31
C ARG A 137 14.92 22.93 -0.56
N ASP A 138 15.21 21.63 -0.53
CA ASP A 138 16.57 21.10 -0.61
C ASP A 138 17.02 20.79 -2.04
N THR A 139 16.13 20.97 -3.03
CA THR A 139 16.39 20.65 -4.43
C THR A 139 15.83 21.71 -5.37
N ASN A 140 16.61 22.01 -6.42
CA ASN A 140 16.18 22.88 -7.52
C ASN A 140 16.31 22.21 -8.90
N THR A 141 16.58 20.89 -8.92
CA THR A 141 16.68 20.13 -10.17
C THR A 141 15.35 20.12 -10.90
N GLU A 142 15.37 20.58 -12.15
CA GLU A 142 14.19 20.60 -13.00
C GLU A 142 13.71 19.19 -13.38
N ILE A 143 12.46 19.11 -13.80
CA ILE A 143 11.87 17.91 -14.37
C ILE A 143 12.53 17.62 -15.74
N PRO A 144 12.74 16.34 -16.10
CA PRO A 144 13.25 15.98 -17.43
C PRO A 144 12.46 16.60 -18.57
N ARG A 145 13.12 16.87 -19.68
CA ARG A 145 12.45 17.37 -20.90
C ARG A 145 11.68 16.27 -21.61
N ASN A 146 10.56 16.64 -22.21
CA ASN A 146 9.75 15.73 -23.04
C ASN A 146 10.37 15.63 -24.43
N VAL A 147 11.37 14.75 -24.57
CA VAL A 147 12.15 14.53 -25.81
C VAL A 147 12.33 13.02 -26.05
N TYR A 148 12.60 12.62 -27.29
CA TYR A 148 12.94 11.24 -27.60
C TYR A 148 14.38 10.93 -27.22
N ASP A 149 14.68 9.66 -26.94
CA ASP A 149 16.01 9.23 -26.48
C ASP A 149 17.07 9.32 -27.57
N ASP A 150 16.70 9.16 -28.82
CA ASP A 150 17.58 9.31 -30.01
C ASP A 150 17.91 10.76 -30.35
N GLU A 151 17.25 11.72 -29.74
CA GLU A 151 17.53 13.15 -29.92
C GLU A 151 18.59 13.66 -28.94
N ILE A 152 18.98 12.86 -27.95
CA ILE A 152 20.00 13.21 -26.96
C ILE A 152 21.24 12.34 -27.12
N TYR A 153 22.41 12.97 -27.23
CA TYR A 153 23.71 12.32 -27.44
C TYR A 153 24.85 13.09 -26.77
N GLU A 154 25.98 12.42 -26.52
CA GLU A 154 27.07 12.93 -25.67
C GLU A 154 27.64 14.28 -26.12
N ASP A 155 27.81 14.51 -27.42
CA ASP A 155 28.48 15.71 -27.99
C ASP A 155 27.52 16.87 -28.25
N MET A 156 26.27 16.76 -27.86
CA MET A 156 25.28 17.81 -28.09
C MET A 156 25.59 19.08 -27.28
N LYS A 157 25.44 20.24 -27.92
CA LYS A 157 25.66 21.56 -27.30
C LYS A 157 24.40 22.13 -26.65
N THR A 158 23.24 21.83 -27.20
CA THR A 158 21.94 22.34 -26.74
C THR A 158 20.91 21.21 -26.76
N LEU A 159 20.08 21.12 -25.68
CA LEU A 159 18.97 20.18 -25.66
C LEU A 159 17.87 20.60 -26.63
N PRO A 160 17.21 19.65 -27.30
CA PRO A 160 15.99 19.92 -28.07
C PRO A 160 14.95 20.65 -27.22
N GLN A 161 14.09 21.42 -27.86
CA GLN A 161 12.97 22.04 -27.17
C GLN A 161 12.04 20.94 -26.63
N SER A 162 11.61 21.09 -25.36
CA SER A 162 10.64 20.17 -24.77
C SER A 162 9.33 20.20 -25.55
N ARG A 163 8.83 19.03 -25.92
CA ARG A 163 7.54 18.88 -26.57
C ARG A 163 6.39 19.16 -25.60
N PRO A 164 5.24 19.58 -26.09
CA PRO A 164 4.06 19.71 -25.26
C PRO A 164 3.62 18.35 -24.71
N ASN A 165 2.93 18.34 -23.56
CA ASN A 165 2.44 17.10 -22.92
C ASN A 165 1.43 16.31 -23.78
N THR A 166 0.90 16.91 -24.85
CA THR A 166 0.02 16.23 -25.80
C THR A 166 0.76 15.26 -26.71
N GLU A 167 2.06 15.43 -26.86
CA GLU A 167 2.92 14.57 -27.66
C GLU A 167 3.58 13.49 -26.78
N ALA A 168 3.33 12.22 -27.13
CA ALA A 168 3.84 11.08 -26.38
C ALA A 168 5.31 10.82 -26.70
N THR A 169 6.15 10.76 -25.68
CA THR A 169 7.54 10.32 -25.77
C THR A 169 7.80 9.24 -24.73
N PRO A 170 8.91 8.48 -24.80
CA PRO A 170 9.30 7.53 -23.77
C PRO A 170 9.43 8.14 -22.36
N VAL A 171 9.74 9.44 -22.26
CA VAL A 171 9.93 10.17 -20.99
C VAL A 171 8.61 10.69 -20.41
N SER A 172 7.52 10.78 -21.18
CA SER A 172 6.24 11.35 -20.74
C SER A 172 5.70 10.71 -19.44
N TYR A 173 5.85 9.39 -19.30
CA TYR A 173 5.45 8.68 -18.10
C TYR A 173 6.28 9.10 -16.88
N LEU A 174 7.62 9.19 -17.02
CA LEU A 174 8.50 9.64 -15.94
C LEU A 174 8.15 11.06 -15.49
N ILE A 175 7.89 11.96 -16.43
CA ILE A 175 7.49 13.35 -16.16
C ILE A 175 6.19 13.38 -15.35
N SER A 176 5.15 12.71 -15.84
CA SER A 176 3.83 12.69 -15.19
C SER A 176 3.90 12.06 -13.80
N LYS A 177 4.63 10.94 -13.66
CA LYS A 177 4.84 10.28 -12.38
C LYS A 177 5.58 11.19 -11.39
N THR A 178 6.64 11.86 -11.82
CA THR A 178 7.41 12.78 -10.97
C THR A 178 6.55 13.95 -10.48
N GLN A 179 5.71 14.52 -11.34
CA GLN A 179 4.81 15.61 -10.96
C GLN A 179 3.78 15.18 -9.90
N LEU A 180 3.17 14.00 -10.06
CA LEU A 180 2.22 13.46 -9.08
C LEU A 180 2.92 13.12 -7.76
N VAL A 181 4.08 12.46 -7.81
CA VAL A 181 4.80 12.07 -6.60
C VAL A 181 5.31 13.29 -5.83
N ASN A 182 5.71 14.35 -6.52
CA ASN A 182 6.09 15.59 -5.82
C ASN A 182 4.91 16.14 -5.00
N THR A 183 3.69 16.11 -5.56
CA THR A 183 2.50 16.55 -4.82
C THR A 183 2.14 15.55 -3.71
N LEU A 184 2.31 14.24 -3.92
CA LEU A 184 2.16 13.24 -2.86
C LEU A 184 3.17 13.46 -1.72
N GLY A 185 4.41 13.87 -2.02
CA GLY A 185 5.40 14.23 -1.00
C GLY A 185 4.89 15.33 -0.08
N ASP A 186 4.35 16.41 -0.65
CA ASP A 186 3.74 17.50 0.13
C ASP A 186 2.54 17.01 0.97
N VAL A 187 1.73 16.08 0.42
CA VAL A 187 0.61 15.45 1.14
C VAL A 187 1.11 14.60 2.31
N VAL A 188 2.16 13.81 2.12
CA VAL A 188 2.74 12.96 3.18
C VAL A 188 3.37 13.83 4.27
N GLU A 189 4.10 14.88 3.91
CA GLU A 189 4.64 15.84 4.88
C GLU A 189 3.52 16.47 5.72
N LEU A 190 2.43 16.92 5.08
CA LEU A 190 1.28 17.49 5.78
C LEU A 190 0.60 16.45 6.69
N ALA A 191 0.42 15.22 6.21
CA ALA A 191 -0.28 14.17 6.95
C ALA A 191 0.50 13.68 8.17
N GLN A 192 1.83 13.80 8.17
CA GLN A 192 2.73 13.35 9.23
C GLN A 192 3.30 14.51 10.05
N SER A 193 2.89 15.76 9.75
CA SER A 193 3.31 16.92 10.51
C SER A 193 2.75 16.86 11.94
N PHE A 194 3.61 17.13 12.92
CA PHE A 194 3.20 17.33 14.33
C PHE A 194 2.54 18.69 14.55
N THR A 195 2.61 19.60 13.58
CA THR A 195 1.93 20.89 13.65
C THR A 195 0.50 20.75 13.13
N CYS A 196 -0.42 21.48 13.78
CA CYS A 196 -1.80 21.52 13.33
C CYS A 196 -1.90 22.16 11.95
N SER A 197 -2.24 21.34 10.98
CA SER A 197 -2.52 21.81 9.63
C SER A 197 -3.96 22.31 9.55
N SER A 198 -4.18 23.48 8.96
CA SER A 198 -5.55 23.97 8.74
C SER A 198 -6.27 23.14 7.68
N TYR A 199 -7.60 23.04 7.79
CA TYR A 199 -8.39 22.37 6.73
C TYR A 199 -8.25 23.09 5.38
N GLU A 200 -7.95 24.39 5.40
CA GLU A 200 -7.67 25.16 4.18
C GLU A 200 -6.41 24.66 3.47
N ASP A 201 -5.36 24.29 4.19
CA ASP A 201 -4.13 23.74 3.58
C ASP A 201 -4.39 22.39 2.95
N VAL A 202 -5.25 21.57 3.56
CA VAL A 202 -5.74 20.31 2.97
C VAL A 202 -6.46 20.57 1.66
N MET A 203 -7.35 21.56 1.61
CA MET A 203 -8.10 21.90 0.39
C MET A 203 -7.21 22.49 -0.71
N LYS A 204 -6.15 23.22 -0.36
CA LYS A 204 -5.13 23.69 -1.32
C LYS A 204 -4.40 22.52 -1.97
N LEU A 205 -4.04 21.50 -1.18
CA LEU A 205 -3.39 20.29 -1.72
C LEU A 205 -4.35 19.45 -2.55
N ASP A 206 -5.61 19.31 -2.15
CA ASP A 206 -6.66 18.65 -2.96
C ASP A 206 -6.80 19.32 -4.33
N GLN A 207 -6.88 20.65 -4.35
CA GLN A 207 -6.94 21.40 -5.60
C GLN A 207 -5.71 21.14 -6.48
N ARG A 208 -4.50 21.18 -5.90
CA ARG A 208 -3.26 20.88 -6.65
C ARG A 208 -3.25 19.46 -7.22
N LEU A 209 -3.72 18.47 -6.48
CA LEU A 209 -3.85 17.09 -6.98
C LEU A 209 -4.80 17.02 -8.17
N ARG A 210 -5.96 17.68 -8.09
CA ARG A 210 -6.94 17.72 -9.20
C ARG A 210 -6.39 18.45 -10.43
N GLU A 211 -5.67 19.55 -10.23
CA GLU A 211 -5.00 20.26 -11.31
C GLU A 211 -3.95 19.37 -12.00
N ARG A 212 -3.15 18.59 -11.21
CA ARG A 212 -2.20 17.62 -11.77
C ARG A 212 -2.88 16.54 -12.59
N GLN A 213 -4.01 16.00 -12.11
CA GLN A 213 -4.79 15.01 -12.84
C GLN A 213 -5.40 15.63 -14.13
N ALA A 214 -5.90 16.86 -14.07
CA ALA A 214 -6.47 17.55 -15.21
C ALA A 214 -5.43 17.82 -16.30
N THR A 215 -4.22 18.25 -15.91
CA THR A 215 -3.11 18.59 -16.81
C THR A 215 -2.26 17.39 -17.24
N MET A 216 -2.59 16.18 -16.78
CA MET A 216 -1.89 14.97 -17.20
C MET A 216 -1.96 14.77 -18.70
N ALA A 217 -0.87 14.28 -19.29
CA ALA A 217 -0.76 13.97 -20.71
C ALA A 217 -1.96 13.11 -21.19
N PRO A 218 -2.66 13.49 -22.26
CA PRO A 218 -3.90 12.81 -22.67
C PRO A 218 -3.74 11.32 -22.94
N HIS A 219 -2.60 10.89 -23.46
CA HIS A 219 -2.29 9.47 -23.72
C HIS A 219 -2.04 8.66 -22.44
N LEU A 220 -1.74 9.32 -21.30
CA LEU A 220 -1.52 8.72 -19.99
C LEU A 220 -2.75 8.77 -19.07
N LYS A 221 -3.83 9.45 -19.48
CA LYS A 221 -5.10 9.40 -18.73
C LYS A 221 -5.72 8.02 -18.83
N LEU A 222 -6.31 7.57 -17.72
CA LEU A 222 -6.98 6.27 -17.68
C LEU A 222 -8.13 6.24 -18.70
N LYS A 223 -8.26 5.11 -19.38
CA LYS A 223 -9.32 4.77 -20.33
C LYS A 223 -9.91 3.41 -19.96
N SER A 224 -11.11 3.12 -20.44
CA SER A 224 -11.67 1.78 -20.29
C SER A 224 -10.82 0.72 -21.02
N MET A 225 -10.99 -0.55 -20.65
CA MET A 225 -10.27 -1.64 -21.31
C MET A 225 -10.67 -1.77 -22.78
N GLU A 226 -11.93 -1.45 -23.12
CA GLU A 226 -12.45 -1.44 -24.49
C GLU A 226 -11.81 -0.32 -25.31
N GLU A 227 -11.76 0.91 -24.80
CA GLU A 227 -11.09 2.05 -25.47
C GLU A 227 -9.59 1.82 -25.63
N SER A 228 -9.00 1.06 -24.72
CA SER A 228 -7.58 0.69 -24.72
C SER A 228 -7.28 -0.53 -25.60
N ALA A 229 -8.25 -1.07 -26.37
CA ALA A 229 -8.11 -2.33 -27.09
C ALA A 229 -6.90 -2.42 -28.03
N ARG A 230 -6.42 -1.30 -28.55
CA ARG A 230 -5.26 -1.21 -29.47
C ARG A 230 -3.98 -0.69 -28.79
N ASP A 231 -4.07 -0.27 -27.53
CA ASP A 231 -2.91 0.31 -26.84
C ASP A 231 -1.96 -0.80 -26.33
N PRO A 232 -0.66 -0.58 -26.26
CA PRO A 232 0.27 -1.53 -25.65
C PRO A 232 -0.05 -1.81 -24.17
N SER A 233 0.13 -3.05 -23.72
CA SER A 233 -0.12 -3.44 -22.33
C SER A 233 0.67 -2.61 -21.31
N SER A 234 1.91 -2.22 -21.67
CA SER A 234 2.74 -1.33 -20.85
C SER A 234 2.11 0.06 -20.65
N LEU A 235 1.53 0.64 -21.71
CA LEU A 235 0.86 1.94 -21.63
C LEU A 235 -0.41 1.87 -20.77
N ILE A 236 -1.18 0.79 -20.91
CA ILE A 236 -2.37 0.56 -20.08
C ILE A 236 -1.96 0.49 -18.60
N MET A 237 -0.90 -0.26 -18.29
CA MET A 237 -0.41 -0.39 -16.92
C MET A 237 0.15 0.94 -16.37
N GLN A 238 0.81 1.74 -17.20
CA GLN A 238 1.26 3.09 -16.82
C GLN A 238 0.08 3.99 -16.44
N ARG A 239 -1.03 3.94 -17.18
CA ARG A 239 -2.28 4.67 -16.86
C ARG A 239 -2.84 4.26 -15.51
N PHE A 240 -2.97 2.95 -15.25
CA PHE A 240 -3.40 2.45 -13.93
C PHE A 240 -2.46 2.90 -12.82
N THR A 241 -1.15 2.84 -13.04
CA THR A 241 -0.18 3.25 -12.02
C THR A 241 -0.30 4.74 -11.66
N LEU A 242 -0.49 5.61 -12.65
CA LEU A 242 -0.65 7.05 -12.42
C LEU A 242 -1.98 7.37 -11.73
N ASP A 243 -3.06 6.71 -12.14
CA ASP A 243 -4.38 6.90 -11.53
C ASP A 243 -4.41 6.38 -10.09
N LEU A 244 -3.85 5.20 -9.82
CA LEU A 244 -3.70 4.67 -8.46
C LEU A 244 -2.88 5.62 -7.56
N LEU A 245 -1.81 6.21 -8.10
CA LEU A 245 -1.00 7.17 -7.37
C LEU A 245 -1.79 8.44 -7.01
N TYR A 246 -2.60 8.94 -7.94
CA TYR A 246 -3.51 10.07 -7.69
C TYR A 246 -4.56 9.72 -6.62
N LEU A 247 -5.23 8.58 -6.75
CA LEU A 247 -6.26 8.12 -5.81
C LEU A 247 -5.68 7.87 -4.41
N LYS A 248 -4.50 7.24 -4.32
CA LYS A 248 -3.75 7.09 -3.06
C LYS A 248 -3.50 8.44 -2.40
N SER A 249 -3.08 9.43 -3.18
CA SER A 249 -2.81 10.78 -2.65
C SER A 249 -4.06 11.40 -2.03
N LEU A 250 -5.23 11.25 -2.65
CA LEU A 250 -6.51 11.68 -2.09
C LEU A 250 -6.86 10.90 -0.80
N CYS A 251 -6.68 9.58 -0.79
CA CYS A 251 -6.92 8.77 0.40
C CYS A 251 -6.03 9.22 1.58
N VAL A 252 -4.73 9.39 1.36
CA VAL A 252 -3.79 9.82 2.40
C VAL A 252 -4.13 11.21 2.94
N LEU A 253 -4.49 12.15 2.04
CA LEU A 253 -4.83 13.52 2.40
C LEU A 253 -6.10 13.61 3.26
N HIS A 254 -7.13 12.85 2.90
CA HIS A 254 -8.47 13.01 3.49
C HIS A 254 -8.80 12.02 4.60
N ARG A 255 -8.07 10.87 4.72
CA ARG A 255 -8.43 9.81 5.68
C ARG A 255 -8.48 10.26 7.14
N LYS A 256 -7.67 11.24 7.55
CA LYS A 256 -7.68 11.75 8.93
C LYS A 256 -9.01 12.40 9.32
N PHE A 257 -9.81 12.83 8.35
CA PHE A 257 -11.09 13.48 8.58
C PHE A 257 -12.28 12.52 8.60
N LEU A 258 -12.09 11.22 8.35
CA LEU A 258 -13.19 10.24 8.28
C LEU A 258 -14.00 10.17 9.58
N ALA A 259 -13.33 10.17 10.74
CA ALA A 259 -14.00 10.15 12.03
C ALA A 259 -14.66 11.49 12.34
N ALA A 260 -13.91 12.60 12.22
CA ALA A 260 -14.40 13.94 12.54
C ALA A 260 -15.55 14.41 11.63
N SER A 261 -15.61 13.92 10.38
CA SER A 261 -16.71 14.25 9.45
C SER A 261 -18.08 13.69 9.87
N ARG A 262 -18.10 12.80 10.87
CA ARG A 262 -19.35 12.26 11.44
C ARG A 262 -19.99 13.18 12.47
N GLU A 263 -19.23 14.13 12.98
CA GLU A 263 -19.66 15.12 13.95
C GLU A 263 -19.69 16.54 13.35
N ASN A 264 -18.98 16.75 12.23
CA ASN A 264 -18.85 18.03 11.57
C ASN A 264 -19.14 17.93 10.06
N SER A 265 -20.29 18.42 9.63
CA SER A 265 -20.76 18.40 8.23
C SER A 265 -19.80 19.17 7.27
N ARG A 266 -19.04 20.15 7.76
CA ARG A 266 -18.05 20.89 6.96
C ARG A 266 -16.95 19.97 6.40
N LEU A 267 -16.69 18.82 7.06
CA LEU A 267 -15.71 17.82 6.64
C LEU A 267 -16.31 16.72 5.75
N ALA A 268 -17.60 16.77 5.43
CA ALA A 268 -18.30 15.76 4.62
C ALA A 268 -17.66 15.58 3.23
N TYR A 269 -17.10 16.65 2.67
CA TYR A 269 -16.35 16.61 1.41
C TYR A 269 -15.16 15.64 1.51
N SER A 270 -14.36 15.72 2.56
CA SER A 270 -13.20 14.86 2.76
C SER A 270 -13.58 13.39 2.89
N ARG A 271 -14.67 13.09 3.64
CA ARG A 271 -15.18 11.72 3.76
C ARG A 271 -15.61 11.17 2.40
N ARG A 272 -16.39 11.95 1.64
CA ARG A 272 -16.85 11.55 0.31
C ARG A 272 -15.67 11.30 -0.63
N THR A 273 -14.75 12.26 -0.74
CA THR A 273 -13.56 12.14 -1.59
C THR A 273 -12.73 10.91 -1.25
N CYS A 274 -12.52 10.63 0.04
CA CYS A 274 -11.74 9.49 0.49
C CYS A 274 -12.42 8.16 0.13
N ILE A 275 -13.72 8.03 0.34
CA ILE A 275 -14.47 6.82 0.02
C ILE A 275 -14.58 6.61 -1.49
N ASP A 276 -14.86 7.65 -2.27
CA ASP A 276 -14.94 7.54 -3.72
C ASP A 276 -13.60 7.15 -4.34
N ALA A 277 -12.49 7.74 -3.86
CA ALA A 277 -11.15 7.34 -4.27
C ALA A 277 -10.85 5.88 -3.90
N SER A 278 -11.19 5.45 -2.69
CA SER A 278 -10.98 4.07 -2.24
C SER A 278 -11.81 3.07 -3.05
N MET A 279 -13.07 3.38 -3.36
CA MET A 279 -13.94 2.54 -4.19
C MET A 279 -13.37 2.38 -5.62
N THR A 280 -12.87 3.46 -6.20
CA THR A 280 -12.21 3.42 -7.51
C THR A 280 -10.95 2.56 -7.48
N MET A 281 -10.13 2.67 -6.41
CA MET A 281 -8.95 1.82 -6.23
C MET A 281 -9.33 0.33 -6.16
N LEU A 282 -10.39 -0.04 -5.43
CA LEU A 282 -10.87 -1.42 -5.35
C LEU A 282 -11.42 -1.93 -6.69
N GLN A 283 -12.03 -1.07 -7.49
CA GLN A 283 -12.42 -1.39 -8.86
C GLN A 283 -11.19 -1.66 -9.74
N HIS A 284 -10.14 -0.84 -9.63
CA HIS A 284 -8.88 -1.07 -10.33
C HIS A 284 -8.22 -2.38 -9.89
N GLN A 285 -8.24 -2.71 -8.59
CA GLN A 285 -7.76 -4.00 -8.08
C GLN A 285 -8.45 -5.17 -8.79
N ALA A 286 -9.78 -5.14 -8.87
CA ALA A 286 -10.55 -6.19 -9.53
C ALA A 286 -10.22 -6.30 -11.03
N THR A 287 -10.12 -5.17 -11.73
CA THR A 287 -9.75 -5.12 -13.15
C THR A 287 -8.34 -5.66 -13.37
N LEU A 288 -7.35 -5.18 -12.63
CA LEU A 288 -5.96 -5.63 -12.74
C LEU A 288 -5.82 -7.12 -12.38
N HIS A 289 -6.54 -7.58 -11.35
CA HIS A 289 -6.53 -8.99 -10.99
C HIS A 289 -7.03 -9.88 -12.14
N ASN A 290 -8.13 -9.50 -12.79
CA ASN A 290 -8.71 -10.24 -13.91
C ASN A 290 -7.81 -10.20 -15.15
N GLU A 291 -7.30 -9.02 -15.52
CA GLU A 291 -6.49 -8.82 -16.72
C GLU A 291 -5.05 -9.37 -16.60
N CYS A 292 -4.56 -9.61 -15.38
CA CYS A 292 -3.24 -10.20 -15.13
C CYS A 292 -3.27 -11.74 -15.00
N ARG A 293 -4.46 -12.38 -15.09
CA ARG A 293 -4.61 -13.83 -15.08
C ARG A 293 -4.12 -14.45 -16.39
N GLN A 294 -4.09 -15.79 -16.41
CA GLN A 294 -3.79 -16.54 -17.63
C GLN A 294 -4.83 -16.21 -18.70
N GLY A 295 -4.37 -15.83 -19.89
CA GLY A 295 -5.22 -15.34 -20.98
C GLY A 295 -5.60 -13.86 -20.89
N GLY A 296 -5.35 -13.19 -19.78
CA GLY A 296 -5.60 -11.74 -19.63
C GLY A 296 -4.55 -10.89 -20.35
N ARG A 297 -4.97 -9.72 -20.75
CA ARG A 297 -4.20 -8.81 -21.61
C ARG A 297 -2.97 -8.22 -20.92
N LEU A 298 -3.02 -8.03 -19.59
CA LEU A 298 -1.94 -7.42 -18.82
C LEU A 298 -0.99 -8.45 -18.19
N ARG A 299 -1.12 -9.74 -18.57
CA ARG A 299 -0.29 -10.80 -18.00
C ARG A 299 1.21 -10.55 -18.14
N SER A 300 1.67 -10.14 -19.33
CA SER A 300 3.09 -9.89 -19.61
C SER A 300 3.69 -8.73 -18.81
N VAL A 301 2.84 -7.82 -18.32
CA VAL A 301 3.23 -6.63 -17.55
C VAL A 301 2.80 -6.70 -16.08
N LYS A 302 2.34 -7.87 -15.59
CA LYS A 302 1.91 -8.03 -14.18
C LYS A 302 3.00 -7.70 -13.16
N TRP A 303 4.26 -7.68 -13.57
CA TRP A 303 5.40 -7.29 -12.73
C TRP A 303 5.35 -5.82 -12.27
N PHE A 304 4.56 -4.97 -12.90
CA PHE A 304 4.27 -3.61 -12.41
C PHE A 304 3.49 -3.61 -11.07
N ILE A 305 2.71 -4.67 -10.80
CA ILE A 305 1.98 -4.80 -9.54
C ILE A 305 2.96 -5.27 -8.48
N SER A 306 3.30 -4.37 -7.61
CA SER A 306 4.32 -4.54 -6.58
C SER A 306 3.72 -4.51 -5.17
N SER A 307 4.55 -4.70 -4.14
CA SER A 307 4.13 -4.55 -2.75
C SER A 307 3.55 -3.16 -2.45
N LEU A 308 4.08 -2.08 -3.06
CA LEU A 308 3.50 -0.74 -2.95
C LEU A 308 2.04 -0.71 -3.38
N THR A 309 1.74 -1.26 -4.56
CA THR A 309 0.37 -1.30 -5.09
C THR A 309 -0.54 -2.18 -4.24
N THR A 310 -0.02 -3.28 -3.73
CA THR A 310 -0.73 -4.22 -2.85
C THR A 310 -1.16 -3.55 -1.55
N VAL A 311 -0.26 -2.81 -0.90
CA VAL A 311 -0.54 -2.04 0.32
C VAL A 311 -1.55 -0.92 0.05
N ASP A 312 -1.50 -0.27 -1.11
CA ASP A 312 -2.46 0.77 -1.49
C ASP A 312 -3.90 0.21 -1.62
N PHE A 313 -4.06 -1.00 -2.17
CA PHE A 313 -5.37 -1.67 -2.20
C PHE A 313 -5.87 -2.06 -0.80
N LEU A 314 -4.97 -2.50 0.08
CA LEU A 314 -5.33 -2.77 1.47
C LEU A 314 -5.79 -1.48 2.17
N LEU A 315 -5.09 -0.37 1.99
CA LEU A 315 -5.50 0.93 2.51
C LEU A 315 -6.92 1.29 2.07
N ALA A 316 -7.22 1.14 0.77
CA ALA A 316 -8.55 1.42 0.23
C ALA A 316 -9.63 0.52 0.86
N ALA A 317 -9.39 -0.80 0.95
CA ALA A 317 -10.32 -1.73 1.56
C ALA A 317 -10.58 -1.42 3.04
N MET A 318 -9.54 -1.07 3.80
CA MET A 318 -9.66 -0.69 5.20
C MET A 318 -10.45 0.61 5.39
N ILE A 319 -10.24 1.62 4.55
CA ILE A 319 -10.99 2.88 4.59
C ILE A 319 -12.49 2.62 4.40
N VAL A 320 -12.86 1.84 3.38
CA VAL A 320 -14.26 1.52 3.09
C VAL A 320 -14.88 0.68 4.22
N SER A 321 -14.16 -0.33 4.71
CA SER A 321 -14.63 -1.19 5.81
C SER A 321 -14.86 -0.41 7.09
N LEU A 322 -13.95 0.49 7.46
CA LEU A 322 -14.07 1.33 8.65
C LEU A 322 -15.26 2.29 8.55
N ASP A 323 -15.49 2.89 7.38
CA ASP A 323 -16.62 3.79 7.20
C ASP A 323 -17.97 3.06 7.33
N LEU A 324 -18.09 1.87 6.76
CA LEU A 324 -19.27 1.01 6.92
C LEU A 324 -19.47 0.58 8.37
N TYR A 325 -18.41 0.15 9.04
CA TYR A 325 -18.45 -0.28 10.44
C TYR A 325 -18.95 0.85 11.36
N HIS A 326 -18.38 2.03 11.25
CA HIS A 326 -18.82 3.19 12.04
C HIS A 326 -20.24 3.62 11.73
N THR A 327 -20.69 3.46 10.48
CA THR A 327 -22.08 3.75 10.10
C THR A 327 -23.03 2.77 10.77
N ALA A 328 -22.72 1.46 10.72
CA ALA A 328 -23.51 0.42 11.36
C ALA A 328 -23.56 0.59 12.88
N GLU A 329 -22.44 0.95 13.51
CA GLU A 329 -22.37 1.18 14.97
C GLU A 329 -23.19 2.41 15.40
N SER A 330 -23.18 3.50 14.61
CA SER A 330 -24.00 4.68 14.89
C SER A 330 -25.50 4.34 14.81
N GLU A 331 -25.91 3.56 13.81
CA GLU A 331 -27.29 3.07 13.66
C GLU A 331 -27.69 2.19 14.86
N ARG A 332 -26.81 1.26 15.31
CA ARG A 332 -27.06 0.38 16.46
C ARG A 332 -27.21 1.16 17.75
N SER A 333 -26.42 2.18 17.97
CA SER A 333 -26.46 3.03 19.17
C SER A 333 -27.61 4.02 19.19
N GLY A 334 -28.49 4.01 18.18
CA GLY A 334 -29.63 4.93 18.06
C GLY A 334 -29.23 6.40 17.92
N ARG A 335 -27.97 6.68 17.61
CA ARG A 335 -27.50 8.04 17.33
C ARG A 335 -27.90 8.42 15.92
N SER A 336 -28.99 9.17 15.79
CA SER A 336 -29.31 9.81 14.52
C SER A 336 -28.20 10.81 14.17
N PRO A 337 -27.66 10.75 12.94
CA PRO A 337 -26.73 11.79 12.50
C PRO A 337 -27.45 13.16 12.55
N PRO A 338 -26.73 14.25 12.85
CA PRO A 338 -27.27 15.59 12.73
C PRO A 338 -27.95 15.78 11.36
N GLY A 339 -29.04 16.53 11.28
CA GLY A 339 -29.91 16.59 10.09
C GLY A 339 -29.24 17.06 8.79
N ASP A 340 -28.07 17.67 8.88
CA ASP A 340 -27.25 18.14 7.75
C ASP A 340 -26.11 17.17 7.38
N MET A 341 -26.00 16.02 8.07
CA MET A 341 -24.92 15.06 7.84
C MET A 341 -25.16 14.21 6.60
N TYR A 342 -24.08 14.01 5.84
CA TYR A 342 -24.12 13.14 4.67
C TYR A 342 -24.22 11.66 5.05
N VAL A 343 -25.26 10.99 4.53
CA VAL A 343 -25.51 9.56 4.74
C VAL A 343 -25.47 8.83 3.39
N TRP A 344 -24.83 7.67 3.35
CA TRP A 344 -24.79 6.82 2.16
C TRP A 344 -26.18 6.19 1.89
N SER A 345 -26.60 6.16 0.61
CA SER A 345 -27.77 5.39 0.20
C SER A 345 -27.59 3.89 0.45
N HIS A 346 -28.68 3.12 0.46
CA HIS A 346 -28.60 1.67 0.59
C HIS A 346 -27.79 1.05 -0.55
N ASP A 347 -28.08 1.43 -1.79
CA ASP A 347 -27.39 0.93 -2.97
C ASP A 347 -25.87 1.19 -2.88
N ARG A 348 -25.48 2.38 -2.41
CA ARG A 348 -24.06 2.71 -2.24
C ARG A 348 -23.37 1.85 -1.17
N ARG A 349 -24.06 1.54 -0.09
CA ARG A 349 -23.54 0.63 0.95
C ARG A 349 -23.39 -0.79 0.43
N ASP A 350 -24.34 -1.26 -0.37
CA ASP A 350 -24.29 -2.59 -0.99
C ASP A 350 -23.15 -2.67 -2.01
N GLU A 351 -22.90 -1.61 -2.80
CA GLU A 351 -21.71 -1.50 -3.66
C GLU A 351 -20.40 -1.57 -2.85
N MET A 352 -20.35 -0.85 -1.73
CA MET A 352 -19.19 -0.85 -0.83
C MET A 352 -18.94 -2.26 -0.24
N MET A 353 -20.00 -2.93 0.23
CA MET A 353 -19.91 -4.31 0.73
C MET A 353 -19.41 -5.27 -0.36
N ALA A 354 -19.99 -5.21 -1.55
CA ALA A 354 -19.58 -6.04 -2.67
C ALA A 354 -18.13 -5.79 -3.10
N ALA A 355 -17.63 -4.55 -2.99
CA ALA A 355 -16.24 -4.22 -3.27
C ALA A 355 -15.29 -4.86 -2.25
N ILE A 356 -15.63 -4.84 -0.96
CA ILE A 356 -14.86 -5.51 0.10
C ILE A 356 -14.86 -7.02 -0.11
N GLU A 357 -16.01 -7.63 -0.41
CA GLU A 357 -16.10 -9.08 -0.68
C GLU A 357 -15.19 -9.50 -1.83
N ARG A 358 -15.20 -8.75 -2.92
CA ARG A 358 -14.28 -9.01 -4.05
C ARG A 358 -12.83 -8.87 -3.63
N ALA A 359 -12.49 -7.85 -2.85
CA ALA A 359 -11.13 -7.65 -2.36
C ALA A 359 -10.68 -8.82 -1.46
N VAL A 360 -11.52 -9.28 -0.52
CA VAL A 360 -11.24 -10.45 0.33
C VAL A 360 -10.95 -11.69 -0.53
N GLY A 361 -11.77 -11.97 -1.55
CA GLY A 361 -11.54 -13.10 -2.47
C GLY A 361 -10.23 -12.99 -3.25
N ILE A 362 -9.81 -11.78 -3.64
CA ILE A 362 -8.52 -11.55 -4.29
C ILE A 362 -7.37 -11.83 -3.31
N TRP A 363 -7.46 -11.35 -2.07
CA TRP A 363 -6.46 -11.59 -1.04
C TRP A 363 -6.37 -13.06 -0.63
N GLU A 364 -7.49 -13.77 -0.60
CA GLU A 364 -7.52 -15.22 -0.36
C GLU A 364 -6.66 -15.98 -1.37
N GLY A 365 -6.77 -15.63 -2.65
CA GLY A 365 -5.97 -16.25 -3.72
C GLY A 365 -4.47 -15.89 -3.67
N LEU A 366 -4.07 -14.90 -2.89
CA LEU A 366 -2.68 -14.43 -2.77
C LEU A 366 -2.02 -14.81 -1.43
N ARG A 367 -2.79 -15.28 -0.44
CA ARG A 367 -2.34 -15.50 0.95
C ARG A 367 -1.16 -16.46 1.07
N ASP A 368 -1.10 -17.49 0.21
CA ASP A 368 -0.05 -18.52 0.27
C ASP A 368 1.29 -18.04 -0.33
N HIS A 369 1.29 -16.82 -0.89
CA HIS A 369 2.43 -16.25 -1.61
C HIS A 369 2.97 -14.94 -1.03
N SER A 370 2.30 -14.39 -0.01
CA SER A 370 2.66 -13.11 0.61
C SER A 370 2.14 -13.05 2.04
N MET A 371 3.00 -12.70 2.98
CA MET A 371 2.62 -12.51 4.39
C MET A 371 1.67 -11.31 4.54
N GLU A 372 1.87 -10.26 3.76
CA GLU A 372 0.96 -9.11 3.74
C GLU A 372 -0.43 -9.51 3.23
N ALA A 373 -0.50 -10.34 2.19
CA ALA A 373 -1.76 -10.87 1.69
C ALA A 373 -2.46 -11.76 2.72
N TYR A 374 -1.71 -12.61 3.43
CA TYR A 374 -2.23 -13.43 4.52
C TYR A 374 -2.84 -12.58 5.63
N LYS A 375 -2.12 -11.58 6.12
CA LYS A 375 -2.61 -10.64 7.15
C LYS A 375 -3.81 -9.83 6.65
N ALA A 376 -3.74 -9.31 5.42
CA ALA A 376 -4.82 -8.55 4.81
C ALA A 376 -6.11 -9.38 4.70
N HIS A 377 -6.02 -10.62 4.21
CA HIS A 377 -7.15 -11.54 4.14
C HIS A 377 -7.75 -11.78 5.54
N GLY A 378 -6.93 -12.11 6.53
CA GLY A 378 -7.40 -12.35 7.91
C GLY A 378 -8.15 -11.15 8.49
N THR A 379 -7.56 -9.96 8.40
CA THR A 379 -8.15 -8.73 8.93
C THR A 379 -9.45 -8.38 8.23
N LEU A 380 -9.46 -8.37 6.89
CA LEU A 380 -10.65 -8.02 6.10
C LEU A 380 -11.77 -9.05 6.26
N SER A 381 -11.45 -10.34 6.40
CA SER A 381 -12.45 -11.40 6.62
C SER A 381 -13.17 -11.21 7.96
N VAL A 382 -12.44 -10.86 9.03
CA VAL A 382 -13.06 -10.55 10.34
C VAL A 382 -13.98 -9.33 10.21
N MET A 383 -13.52 -8.24 9.59
CA MET A 383 -14.32 -7.04 9.40
C MET A 383 -15.57 -7.32 8.55
N LEU A 384 -15.43 -8.07 7.46
CA LEU A 384 -16.55 -8.44 6.60
C LEU A 384 -17.59 -9.27 7.35
N THR A 385 -17.16 -10.21 8.19
CA THR A 385 -18.05 -11.02 9.03
C THR A 385 -18.86 -10.14 9.98
N GLN A 386 -18.22 -9.19 10.66
CA GLN A 386 -18.89 -8.24 11.54
C GLN A 386 -19.89 -7.36 10.77
N LEU A 387 -19.50 -6.83 9.61
CA LEU A 387 -20.39 -6.02 8.77
C LEU A 387 -21.64 -6.81 8.31
N LYS A 388 -21.47 -8.07 7.92
CA LYS A 388 -22.59 -8.96 7.54
C LYS A 388 -23.52 -9.24 8.72
N GLN A 389 -22.98 -9.45 9.93
CA GLN A 389 -23.79 -9.61 11.14
C GLN A 389 -24.63 -8.37 11.43
N HIS A 390 -24.04 -7.17 11.34
CA HIS A 390 -24.77 -5.91 11.49
C HIS A 390 -25.87 -5.74 10.43
N GLN A 391 -25.59 -6.10 9.17
CA GLN A 391 -26.58 -6.04 8.09
C GLN A 391 -27.73 -7.02 8.34
N ALA A 392 -27.47 -8.23 8.78
CA ALA A 392 -28.50 -9.23 9.11
C ALA A 392 -29.40 -8.78 10.27
N ILE A 393 -28.83 -8.21 11.33
CA ILE A 393 -29.59 -7.66 12.47
C ILE A 393 -30.50 -6.53 11.99
N ARG A 394 -30.00 -5.63 11.18
CA ARG A 394 -30.80 -4.53 10.61
C ARG A 394 -31.96 -5.03 9.75
N GLN A 395 -31.71 -5.99 8.86
CA GLN A 395 -32.75 -6.60 8.03
C GLN A 395 -33.83 -7.26 8.86
N ALA A 396 -33.45 -8.00 9.91
CA ALA A 396 -34.38 -8.60 10.85
C ALA A 396 -35.26 -7.54 11.53
N GLN A 397 -34.65 -6.45 12.03
CA GLN A 397 -35.40 -5.34 12.66
C GLN A 397 -36.36 -4.66 11.70
N GLN A 398 -35.99 -4.45 10.43
CA GLN A 398 -36.85 -3.88 9.41
C GLN A 398 -38.04 -4.81 9.09
N THR A 399 -37.76 -6.12 8.99
CA THR A 399 -38.82 -7.12 8.74
C THR A 399 -39.82 -7.14 9.89
N PHE A 400 -39.36 -7.07 11.15
CA PHE A 400 -40.25 -6.97 12.31
C PHE A 400 -41.06 -5.66 12.33
N ALA A 401 -40.43 -4.54 11.99
CA ALA A 401 -41.12 -3.24 11.93
C ALA A 401 -42.23 -3.22 10.82
N VAL A 402 -41.95 -3.80 9.66
CA VAL A 402 -42.91 -3.93 8.57
C VAL A 402 -44.06 -4.90 8.95
N ALA A 403 -43.73 -6.03 9.60
CA ALA A 403 -44.74 -6.96 10.09
C ALA A 403 -45.64 -6.32 11.16
N ALA A 404 -45.06 -5.54 12.08
CA ALA A 404 -45.83 -4.79 13.08
C ALA A 404 -46.72 -3.69 12.48
N ALA A 405 -46.30 -3.08 11.36
CA ALA A 405 -47.07 -2.04 10.66
C ALA A 405 -48.21 -2.61 9.75
N THR A 406 -48.14 -3.89 9.41
CA THR A 406 -49.13 -4.57 8.55
C THR A 406 -50.29 -5.22 9.32
N PHE A 407 -50.26 -5.22 10.65
CA PHE A 407 -51.43 -5.59 11.43
C PHE A 407 -52.38 -4.38 11.50
N PRO A 408 -53.54 -4.39 10.81
CA PRO A 408 -54.51 -3.29 10.92
C PRO A 408 -55.04 -3.30 12.36
N SER A 409 -54.92 -2.18 13.03
CA SER A 409 -55.63 -1.89 14.28
C SER A 409 -57.12 -1.70 13.96
N ASN A 410 -57.79 -2.80 13.73
CA ASN A 410 -59.27 -2.83 13.68
C ASN A 410 -59.74 -3.86 14.70
N GLY A 411 -60.35 -3.37 15.75
CA GLY A 411 -61.11 -4.16 16.67
C GLY A 411 -60.91 -3.71 18.11
N VAL A 412 -61.66 -2.69 18.46
CA VAL A 412 -62.10 -2.54 19.87
C VAL A 412 -62.75 -3.85 20.23
N MET A 413 -62.05 -4.65 21.06
CA MET A 413 -62.67 -5.67 21.89
C MET A 413 -62.14 -5.51 23.29
N GLU A 414 -63.09 -5.34 24.15
CA GLU A 414 -62.99 -5.25 25.59
C GLU A 414 -62.23 -6.44 26.19
N ASP A 415 -61.48 -6.12 27.18
CA ASP A 415 -61.25 -6.89 28.41
C ASP A 415 -61.00 -8.40 28.23
N SER A 416 -59.73 -8.78 28.18
CA SER A 416 -59.24 -9.97 28.83
C SER A 416 -57.84 -9.71 29.39
N ASP A 417 -57.78 -9.67 30.69
CA ASP A 417 -56.57 -9.67 31.53
C ASP A 417 -55.56 -10.74 31.05
N VAL A 418 -54.72 -10.38 30.12
CA VAL A 418 -53.46 -11.13 29.90
C VAL A 418 -52.41 -10.42 30.72
N ALA A 419 -52.18 -11.02 31.90
CA ALA A 419 -51.19 -10.52 32.84
C ALA A 419 -49.85 -10.20 32.17
N PRO A 420 -49.18 -9.08 32.55
CA PRO A 420 -47.87 -8.66 31.99
C PRO A 420 -46.81 -9.74 32.02
N GLU A 421 -46.97 -10.75 32.86
CA GLU A 421 -46.14 -11.92 33.00
C GLU A 421 -46.15 -12.85 31.77
N HIS A 422 -47.27 -12.93 31.02
CA HIS A 422 -47.35 -13.74 29.79
C HIS A 422 -46.63 -13.08 28.59
N SER A 423 -46.67 -11.77 28.51
CA SER A 423 -45.91 -11.02 27.53
C SER A 423 -44.40 -11.10 27.82
N ALA A 424 -44.00 -11.03 29.09
CA ALA A 424 -42.64 -11.20 29.52
C ALA A 424 -42.16 -12.66 29.31
N ALA A 425 -43.01 -13.66 29.54
CA ALA A 425 -42.67 -15.06 29.28
C ALA A 425 -42.55 -15.39 27.80
N MET A 426 -43.34 -14.78 26.90
CA MET A 426 -43.18 -14.92 25.47
C MET A 426 -41.90 -14.24 24.97
N THR A 427 -41.56 -13.08 25.51
CA THR A 427 -40.29 -12.39 25.20
C THR A 427 -39.07 -13.18 25.71
N LEU A 428 -39.16 -13.77 26.90
CA LEU A 428 -38.14 -14.66 27.46
C LEU A 428 -38.04 -15.97 26.67
N GLY A 429 -39.15 -16.52 26.20
CA GLY A 429 -39.21 -17.72 25.36
C GLY A 429 -38.58 -17.50 24.00
N MET A 430 -38.77 -16.32 23.39
CA MET A 430 -38.08 -15.94 22.14
C MET A 430 -36.59 -15.68 22.33
N LEU A 431 -36.18 -15.20 23.51
CA LEU A 431 -34.76 -15.06 23.85
C LEU A 431 -34.10 -16.41 24.21
N SER A 432 -34.87 -17.40 24.65
CA SER A 432 -34.37 -18.72 25.02
C SER A 432 -34.34 -19.73 23.86
N THR A 433 -35.05 -19.50 22.77
CA THR A 433 -35.08 -20.37 21.57
C THR A 433 -33.99 -20.04 20.56
N GLY A 434 -32.75 -19.91 21.00
CA GLY A 434 -31.59 -20.18 20.15
C GLY A 434 -31.16 -19.10 19.18
N ALA A 435 -31.69 -17.88 19.24
CA ALA A 435 -31.13 -16.76 18.46
C ALA A 435 -29.85 -16.17 19.08
N LEU A 436 -29.58 -16.52 20.34
CA LEU A 436 -28.32 -16.24 21.05
C LEU A 436 -27.81 -17.53 21.66
N THR A 437 -27.25 -18.42 20.89
CA THR A 437 -26.53 -19.55 21.42
C THR A 437 -25.28 -19.04 22.15
N PRO A 438 -25.01 -19.52 23.38
CA PRO A 438 -23.81 -19.17 24.16
C PRO A 438 -22.52 -19.72 23.57
N ASN A 439 -22.50 -20.19 22.33
CA ASN A 439 -21.32 -20.76 21.66
C ASN A 439 -20.34 -19.73 21.12
N SER A 440 -20.64 -18.44 21.21
CA SER A 440 -19.64 -17.41 20.93
C SER A 440 -18.65 -17.18 22.11
N ALA A 441 -19.00 -17.68 23.31
CA ALA A 441 -18.08 -17.60 24.45
C ALA A 441 -17.01 -18.72 24.47
N SER A 442 -17.20 -19.80 23.70
CA SER A 442 -16.23 -20.90 23.62
C SER A 442 -15.11 -20.69 22.59
N LEU A 443 -15.17 -19.60 21.80
CA LEU A 443 -14.09 -19.21 20.89
C LEU A 443 -12.94 -18.46 21.58
N PHE A 444 -13.10 -18.15 22.88
CA PHE A 444 -12.06 -17.55 23.73
C PHE A 444 -11.59 -18.48 24.85
N ASP A 445 -11.83 -19.79 24.70
CA ASP A 445 -11.23 -20.76 25.59
C ASP A 445 -9.75 -20.89 25.26
N THR A 446 -8.96 -20.04 25.91
CA THR A 446 -7.51 -20.13 25.98
C THR A 446 -7.17 -21.43 26.72
N ARG A 447 -7.14 -22.53 26.00
CA ARG A 447 -6.48 -23.72 26.52
C ARG A 447 -5.00 -23.40 26.62
N PRO A 448 -4.39 -23.50 27.79
CA PRO A 448 -2.95 -23.38 27.92
C PRO A 448 -2.30 -24.49 27.07
N TYR A 449 -1.37 -24.13 26.26
CA TYR A 449 -0.46 -25.08 25.62
C TYR A 449 0.11 -26.02 26.66
N PRO A 450 0.20 -27.32 26.40
CA PRO A 450 0.76 -28.26 27.37
C PRO A 450 2.21 -27.87 27.65
N SER A 451 2.50 -27.69 28.92
CA SER A 451 3.81 -27.37 29.49
C SER A 451 4.77 -28.57 29.36
N SER A 452 5.20 -28.91 28.14
CA SER A 452 6.18 -29.99 27.93
C SER A 452 7.46 -29.52 27.21
N MET A 453 7.75 -28.24 27.21
CA MET A 453 9.06 -27.72 26.70
C MET A 453 9.84 -26.91 27.76
N GLY A 454 9.61 -27.21 29.04
CA GLY A 454 10.26 -26.52 30.15
C GLY A 454 11.34 -27.34 30.86
N ASN A 455 12.12 -28.20 30.19
CA ASN A 455 13.20 -28.91 30.89
C ASN A 455 14.34 -29.38 29.97
N ILE A 456 14.81 -28.54 29.02
CA ILE A 456 16.03 -28.82 28.23
C ILE A 456 17.01 -27.62 28.27
N LEU A 457 17.08 -26.90 29.37
CA LEU A 457 18.06 -25.77 29.48
C LEU A 457 18.87 -25.79 30.79
N ASN A 458 19.07 -26.94 31.42
CA ASN A 458 19.93 -27.02 32.59
C ASN A 458 20.94 -28.18 32.58
N ASP A 459 21.60 -28.43 31.45
CA ASP A 459 22.83 -29.23 31.44
C ASP A 459 23.74 -28.78 30.29
N VAL A 460 24.57 -27.76 30.55
CA VAL A 460 25.78 -27.50 29.78
C VAL A 460 26.92 -27.33 30.76
N PRO A 461 27.89 -28.28 30.81
CA PRO A 461 29.10 -28.12 31.56
C PRO A 461 30.02 -27.10 30.84
N GLN A 462 30.54 -26.18 31.60
CA GLN A 462 31.68 -25.34 31.21
C GLN A 462 32.90 -26.21 30.84
N GLN A 463 33.39 -26.06 29.60
CA GLN A 463 34.79 -26.34 29.31
C GLN A 463 35.39 -25.35 28.28
N GLN A 464 36.64 -25.04 28.57
CA GLN A 464 37.49 -23.99 28.09
C GLN A 464 37.92 -24.11 26.60
N SER A 465 38.18 -22.95 26.06
CA SER A 465 39.02 -22.59 24.90
C SER A 465 39.97 -23.61 24.30
N SER A 466 39.93 -23.76 22.98
CA SER A 466 41.13 -23.67 22.10
C SER A 466 40.72 -23.76 20.62
N GLY A 467 41.21 -22.90 19.86
CA GLY A 467 41.47 -22.60 18.50
C GLY A 467 41.16 -23.57 17.35
N LEU A 468 40.96 -22.88 16.22
CA LEU A 468 41.27 -23.25 14.84
C LEU A 468 40.23 -23.91 13.94
N THR A 469 39.93 -23.12 12.90
CA THR A 469 39.51 -23.45 11.51
C THR A 469 38.14 -24.09 11.22
N PRO A 470 37.40 -23.54 10.24
CA PRO A 470 36.14 -24.09 9.83
C PRO A 470 36.32 -25.16 8.74
N GLN A 471 35.90 -26.36 9.02
CA GLN A 471 35.65 -27.37 8.00
C GLN A 471 34.19 -27.28 7.52
N TYR A 472 34.04 -27.16 6.22
CA TYR A 472 32.80 -27.35 5.49
C TYR A 472 32.31 -28.78 5.65
N SER A 473 31.10 -28.99 6.15
CA SER A 473 30.35 -30.22 5.94
C SER A 473 28.91 -29.88 5.58
N GLY A 474 28.47 -30.42 4.45
CA GLY A 474 27.19 -30.16 3.84
C GLY A 474 26.03 -30.71 4.67
N GLY A 475 24.94 -29.98 4.67
CA GLY A 475 23.63 -30.34 5.20
C GLY A 475 22.55 -29.73 4.34
N VAL A 476 21.64 -30.56 3.92
CA VAL A 476 20.64 -30.50 2.88
C VAL A 476 19.68 -29.30 2.99
N ALA A 477 19.41 -28.72 1.85
CA ALA A 477 18.46 -27.71 1.41
C ALA A 477 17.16 -27.56 2.22
N SER A 478 16.94 -26.37 2.71
CA SER A 478 15.64 -25.72 2.83
C SER A 478 15.61 -24.55 1.83
N GLY A 479 14.50 -24.39 1.13
CA GLY A 479 14.34 -23.62 -0.09
C GLY A 479 14.90 -22.18 -0.11
N PRO A 480 15.16 -21.63 -1.31
CA PRO A 480 15.96 -20.41 -1.51
C PRO A 480 15.20 -19.08 -1.29
N GLU A 481 14.04 -19.07 -0.67
CA GLU A 481 13.19 -17.86 -0.63
C GLU A 481 13.59 -16.79 0.40
N ASN A 482 14.44 -17.10 1.38
CA ASN A 482 14.77 -16.20 2.49
C ASN A 482 16.28 -15.92 2.68
N ALA A 483 17.10 -16.01 1.64
CA ALA A 483 18.49 -15.58 1.79
C ALA A 483 18.56 -14.06 1.97
N PRO A 484 19.14 -13.55 3.05
CA PRO A 484 19.28 -12.11 3.29
C PRO A 484 20.05 -11.46 2.14
N SER A 485 19.67 -10.23 1.79
CA SER A 485 20.39 -9.44 0.79
C SER A 485 21.88 -9.40 1.11
N PRO A 486 22.79 -9.53 0.13
CA PRO A 486 24.22 -9.34 0.35
C PRO A 486 24.59 -7.98 0.98
N PHE A 487 23.69 -6.99 0.87
CA PHE A 487 23.79 -5.71 1.58
C PHE A 487 23.60 -5.84 3.09
N SER A 488 22.86 -6.85 3.56
CA SER A 488 22.70 -7.10 5.00
C SER A 488 24.04 -7.47 5.66
N SER A 489 24.99 -8.02 4.91
CA SER A 489 26.33 -8.34 5.39
C SER A 489 27.27 -7.13 5.48
N LEU A 490 26.95 -6.03 4.81
CA LEU A 490 27.70 -4.77 4.88
C LEU A 490 27.57 -4.07 6.23
N PHE A 491 26.49 -4.35 6.97
CA PHE A 491 26.22 -3.77 8.30
C PHE A 491 26.61 -4.68 9.45
N GLY A 492 27.38 -5.77 9.21
CA GLY A 492 27.87 -6.72 10.19
C GLY A 492 26.82 -7.74 10.65
N PRO A 493 27.25 -8.91 11.20
CA PRO A 493 26.34 -9.84 11.80
C PRO A 493 25.74 -9.19 13.04
N SER A 494 24.47 -8.85 12.95
CA SER A 494 23.59 -8.67 14.09
C SER A 494 24.18 -7.91 15.29
N VAL A 495 24.19 -6.61 15.25
CA VAL A 495 23.69 -5.92 16.42
C VAL A 495 22.20 -6.27 16.40
N GLY A 496 21.82 -7.20 17.26
CA GLY A 496 20.47 -7.73 17.32
C GLY A 496 19.50 -6.59 17.57
N PHE A 497 18.79 -6.19 16.54
CA PHE A 497 17.54 -5.44 16.67
C PHE A 497 16.42 -6.28 17.34
N GLN A 498 16.79 -7.44 17.90
CA GLN A 498 15.89 -8.31 18.66
C GLN A 498 15.50 -7.78 20.04
N ASN A 499 16.14 -6.73 20.56
CA ASN A 499 15.84 -6.14 21.86
C ASN A 499 15.66 -4.61 21.84
N MET A 500 15.45 -3.99 20.69
CA MET A 500 14.73 -2.75 20.67
C MET A 500 13.25 -3.13 20.58
N ASP A 501 12.52 -2.95 21.68
CA ASP A 501 11.09 -2.64 21.66
C ASP A 501 10.90 -1.30 20.94
N LEU A 502 11.22 -1.27 19.66
CA LEU A 502 10.60 -0.34 18.76
C LEU A 502 9.13 -0.77 18.76
N PRO A 503 8.19 0.10 19.14
CA PRO A 503 6.78 -0.17 18.95
C PRO A 503 6.69 -0.64 17.51
N ALA A 504 6.20 -1.86 17.31
CA ALA A 504 6.10 -2.55 16.04
C ALA A 504 5.73 -1.51 15.01
N THR A 505 6.67 -1.32 14.08
CA THR A 505 6.58 -0.32 13.00
C THR A 505 5.13 -0.02 12.70
N ASN A 506 4.77 1.24 12.54
CA ASN A 506 3.46 1.71 12.12
C ASN A 506 2.99 1.14 10.75
N SER A 507 3.25 -0.11 10.43
CA SER A 507 2.26 -1.00 9.86
C SER A 507 1.16 -0.95 10.90
N ILE A 508 0.19 -0.06 10.69
CA ILE A 508 -0.99 0.10 11.53
C ILE A 508 -1.31 -1.28 12.05
N ASP A 509 -1.11 -1.53 13.36
CA ASP A 509 -1.44 -2.81 13.98
C ASP A 509 -2.95 -2.89 14.05
N TRP A 510 -3.55 -3.22 12.91
CA TRP A 510 -4.98 -3.36 12.72
C TRP A 510 -5.57 -4.46 13.62
N VAL A 511 -4.72 -5.41 14.07
CA VAL A 511 -5.14 -6.47 14.98
C VAL A 511 -5.36 -5.90 16.40
N SER A 512 -4.49 -5.00 16.84
CA SER A 512 -4.70 -4.27 18.11
C SER A 512 -5.88 -3.30 18.01
N ALA A 513 -6.10 -2.67 16.83
CA ALA A 513 -7.24 -1.80 16.62
C ALA A 513 -8.59 -2.53 16.69
N LEU A 514 -8.65 -3.83 16.35
CA LEU A 514 -9.86 -4.65 16.43
C LEU A 514 -10.18 -5.13 17.87
N ASN A 515 -9.19 -5.20 18.76
CA ASN A 515 -9.37 -5.63 20.16
C ASN A 515 -9.60 -4.46 21.14
N VAL A 516 -9.63 -3.24 20.66
CA VAL A 516 -9.78 -2.05 21.49
C VAL A 516 -11.27 -1.68 21.59
N PRO A 517 -11.84 -1.52 22.81
CA PRO A 517 -13.21 -1.03 22.99
C PRO A 517 -13.41 0.31 22.27
N ALA A 518 -14.60 0.57 21.76
CA ALA A 518 -14.95 1.78 21.00
C ALA A 518 -14.53 3.12 21.67
N SER A 519 -14.29 3.11 22.98
CA SER A 519 -13.74 4.25 23.73
C SER A 519 -12.27 4.56 23.44
N SER A 520 -11.48 3.57 23.05
CA SER A 520 -10.04 3.75 22.77
C SER A 520 -9.76 4.11 21.32
N PHE A 521 -10.70 3.86 20.40
CA PHE A 521 -10.64 4.42 19.03
C PHE A 521 -10.69 5.95 19.03
N ARG A 522 -11.31 6.57 20.05
CA ARG A 522 -11.30 8.02 20.24
C ARG A 522 -9.89 8.56 20.50
N SER A 523 -9.02 7.85 21.22
CA SER A 523 -7.66 8.31 21.52
C SER A 523 -6.72 8.20 20.32
N PHE A 524 -6.85 7.16 19.49
CA PHE A 524 -5.98 6.96 18.33
C PHE A 524 -6.17 8.02 17.23
N PHE A 525 -7.38 8.62 17.16
CA PHE A 525 -7.70 9.72 16.24
C PHE A 525 -7.86 11.07 16.94
N ALA A 526 -7.99 11.12 18.27
CA ALA A 526 -8.18 12.34 19.05
C ALA A 526 -6.88 12.98 19.53
N ASP A 527 -5.78 12.22 19.67
CA ASP A 527 -4.45 12.78 19.99
C ASP A 527 -3.84 13.61 18.85
N ASN A 528 -4.53 13.68 17.69
CA ASN A 528 -4.22 14.59 16.58
C ASN A 528 -5.32 15.64 16.34
N SER A 529 -6.20 15.90 17.32
CA SER A 529 -7.16 17.00 17.24
C SER A 529 -6.58 18.25 17.91
N CYS A 530 -5.84 19.02 17.16
CA CYS A 530 -5.80 20.47 17.33
C CYS A 530 -6.83 21.10 16.42
#